data_8eab3d2b4820e9d7230fa9cb337d596a
#
_entry.id   8eab3d2b4820e9d7230fa9cb337d596a
#
_cell.length_a   1.000
_cell.length_b   1.000
_cell.length_c   1.000
_cell.angle_alpha   90.00
_cell.angle_beta   90.00
_cell.angle_gamma   90.00
#
_symmetry.space_group_name_H-M   'P 1'
#
loop_
_entity.id
_entity.type
_entity.pdbx_description
1 polymer ?
#
loop_
_entity_poly.entity_id
_entity_poly.type
_entity_poly.pdbx_seq_one_letter_code
_entity_poly.pdbx_strand_id
1 'polypeptide(L)'
;MKSFILFALLFISSFSFGQNPTKRALDPNKKTLTVEASCGQCQFKMAGKGCTLAVRINGKSYFVDKANIDEFGDAHANEGFCNAIRKAKVQGEIVGDKFVVSYFELLNK
;
A
#
# COMPACT_ATOMS: atom_id res chain seq x y z
N MET A 1 -43.03 -32.66 -11.64
CA MET A 1 -42.76 -32.27 -11.38
C MET A 1 -41.92 -31.84 -11.01
N LYS A 2 -41.52 -31.56 -10.93
CA LYS A 2 -40.89 -31.12 -10.55
C LYS A 2 -40.19 -30.61 -10.07
N SER A 3 -39.71 -30.35 -9.84
CA SER A 3 -39.10 -29.83 -9.33
C SER A 3 -38.29 -29.32 -9.23
N PHE A 4 -37.76 -28.90 -9.11
CA PHE A 4 -36.85 -28.34 -8.88
C PHE A 4 -36.16 -27.82 -8.42
N ILE A 5 -35.75 -27.52 -8.01
CA ILE A 5 -35.11 -27.08 -7.59
C ILE A 5 -34.34 -26.54 -7.41
N LEU A 6 -33.89 -26.07 -7.30
CA LEU A 6 -33.12 -25.50 -7.09
C LEU A 6 -32.40 -25.10 -6.58
N PHE A 7 -31.90 -24.90 -6.34
CA PHE A 7 -31.16 -24.63 -5.87
C PHE A 7 -30.41 -23.91 -5.57
N ALA A 8 -30.16 -23.40 -5.30
CA ALA A 8 -29.63 -22.71 -4.89
C ALA A 8 -28.51 -22.48 -4.86
N LEU A 9 -28.01 -22.24 -4.86
CA LEU A 9 -26.98 -22.02 -4.81
C LEU A 9 -26.35 -21.20 -4.29
N LEU A 10 -26.01 -20.98 -3.86
CA LEU A 10 -25.50 -20.32 -3.22
C LEU A 10 -24.27 -20.18 -3.25
N PHE A 11 -23.67 -19.45 -3.33
CA PHE A 11 -22.56 -19.22 -3.35
C PHE A 11 -22.06 -18.44 -2.60
N ILE A 12 -21.53 -18.46 -1.96
CA ILE A 12 -20.97 -17.82 -1.13
C ILE A 12 -19.69 -17.66 -1.43
N SER A 13 -19.27 -16.70 -1.92
CA SER A 13 -18.05 -16.47 -2.07
C SER A 13 -17.44 -15.98 -1.00
N SER A 14 -16.69 -16.59 -0.35
CA SER A 14 -16.07 -16.04 0.65
C SER A 14 -14.86 -15.49 0.15
N PHE A 15 -14.60 -14.32 0.43
CA PHE A 15 -13.44 -13.75 0.06
C PHE A 15 -12.59 -13.73 1.13
N SER A 16 -11.51 -14.33 1.14
CA SER A 16 -10.62 -14.16 2.14
C SER A 16 -9.70 -13.18 1.73
N PHE A 17 -9.49 -12.19 2.49
CA PHE A 17 -8.59 -11.24 2.14
C PHE A 17 -7.33 -11.56 2.74
N GLY A 18 -6.30 -11.43 2.08
CA GLY A 18 -5.02 -11.69 2.58
C GLY A 18 -4.69 -10.84 3.71
N GLN A 19 -3.72 -11.26 4.49
CA GLN A 19 -3.31 -10.53 5.63
C GLN A 19 -2.14 -9.66 5.35
N ASN A 20 -1.66 -9.60 4.14
CA ASN A 20 -0.53 -8.75 3.84
C ASN A 20 -0.95 -7.30 3.96
N PRO A 21 -0.04 -6.44 4.37
CA PRO A 21 -0.38 -5.03 4.44
C PRO A 21 -0.59 -4.47 3.05
N THR A 22 -1.81 -4.47 2.64
CA THR A 22 -2.21 -4.04 1.31
C THR A 22 -3.35 -3.08 1.46
N LYS A 23 -3.26 -1.96 0.79
CA LYS A 23 -4.33 -0.99 0.83
C LYS A 23 -4.95 -0.87 -0.52
N ARG A 24 -6.25 -0.89 -0.54
CA ARG A 24 -7.06 -0.69 -1.74
C ARG A 24 -6.87 -1.81 -2.73
N ALA A 25 -7.61 -1.76 -3.78
CA ALA A 25 -7.62 -2.84 -4.74
C ALA A 25 -6.65 -2.56 -5.85
N LEU A 26 -6.03 -3.59 -6.36
CA LEU A 26 -5.18 -3.49 -7.52
C LEU A 26 -6.04 -3.24 -8.75
N ASP A 27 -5.66 -2.26 -9.53
CA ASP A 27 -6.37 -1.94 -10.76
C ASP A 27 -5.53 -2.47 -11.92
N PRO A 28 -6.01 -3.46 -12.65
CA PRO A 28 -5.20 -4.03 -13.72
C PRO A 28 -4.97 -3.07 -14.87
N ASN A 29 -5.72 -1.98 -14.93
CA ASN A 29 -5.55 -1.02 -16.00
C ASN A 29 -4.57 0.08 -15.65
N LYS A 30 -4.03 0.09 -14.44
CA LYS A 30 -3.07 1.09 -14.05
C LYS A 30 -1.70 0.49 -13.96
N LYS A 31 -0.70 1.32 -14.17
CA LYS A 31 0.67 0.88 -14.07
C LYS A 31 1.02 0.62 -12.62
N THR A 32 1.72 -0.46 -12.37
CA THR A 32 2.20 -0.80 -11.05
C THR A 32 3.69 -0.53 -10.99
N LEU A 33 4.11 0.17 -9.96
CA LEU A 33 5.51 0.47 -9.76
C LEU A 33 6.02 -0.23 -8.54
N THR A 34 7.27 -0.65 -8.57
CA THR A 34 7.95 -1.12 -7.38
C THR A 34 8.85 0.01 -6.93
N VAL A 35 8.64 0.47 -5.72
CA VAL A 35 9.32 1.67 -5.23
C VAL A 35 9.91 1.40 -3.86
N GLU A 36 10.78 2.30 -3.42
CA GLU A 36 11.22 2.31 -2.04
C GLU A 36 10.25 3.11 -1.23
N ALA A 37 9.95 2.63 -0.04
CA ALA A 37 9.00 3.29 0.86
C ALA A 37 9.59 3.34 2.25
N SER A 38 9.35 4.42 2.96
CA SER A 38 9.85 4.56 4.31
C SER A 38 9.23 5.80 4.95
N CYS A 39 9.65 6.08 6.18
CA CYS A 39 9.31 7.35 6.80
C CYS A 39 10.11 8.43 6.08
N GLY A 40 9.40 9.41 5.52
CA GLY A 40 10.06 10.43 4.73
C GLY A 40 11.04 11.24 5.54
N GLN A 41 10.65 11.65 6.73
CA GLN A 41 11.52 12.49 7.55
C GLN A 41 12.71 11.70 8.11
N CYS A 42 12.53 10.41 8.38
CA CYS A 42 13.60 9.61 8.98
C CYS A 42 14.59 9.10 7.96
N GLN A 43 14.11 8.53 6.88
CA GLN A 43 15.00 7.82 5.96
C GLN A 43 15.27 8.57 4.68
N PHE A 44 14.34 9.40 4.24
CA PHE A 44 14.50 10.10 2.98
C PHE A 44 14.90 11.55 3.18
N LYS A 45 15.06 11.96 4.44
CA LYS A 45 15.55 13.30 4.77
C LYS A 45 14.64 14.41 4.28
N MET A 46 13.36 14.12 4.29
CA MET A 46 12.38 15.12 3.87
C MET A 46 12.06 16.06 5.01
N ALA A 47 11.57 17.22 4.68
CA ALA A 47 11.28 18.24 5.68
C ALA A 47 10.00 17.91 6.43
N GLY A 48 9.87 18.47 7.60
CA GLY A 48 8.64 18.33 8.39
C GLY A 48 8.88 17.65 9.69
N LYS A 49 7.85 17.61 10.49
CA LYS A 49 7.90 16.96 11.78
C LYS A 49 7.18 15.64 11.71
N GLY A 50 7.59 14.71 12.53
CA GLY A 50 6.90 13.45 12.66
C GLY A 50 7.37 12.44 11.65
N CYS A 51 6.52 11.51 11.37
CA CYS A 51 6.87 10.37 10.53
C CYS A 51 5.75 10.16 9.54
N THR A 52 5.98 10.54 8.32
CA THR A 52 5.00 10.46 7.25
C THR A 52 5.48 9.48 6.22
N LEU A 53 4.60 8.56 5.82
CA LEU A 53 4.96 7.59 4.81
C LEU A 53 5.34 8.31 3.52
N ALA A 54 6.40 7.86 2.90
CA ALA A 54 6.89 8.44 1.67
C ALA A 54 7.39 7.35 0.74
N VAL A 55 7.41 7.64 -0.53
CA VAL A 55 7.96 6.74 -1.54
C VAL A 55 8.98 7.49 -2.36
N ARG A 56 9.92 6.73 -2.91
CA ARG A 56 10.92 7.31 -3.80
C ARG A 56 10.72 6.74 -5.19
N ILE A 57 10.48 7.61 -6.14
CA ILE A 57 10.20 7.22 -7.52
C ILE A 57 11.19 7.94 -8.40
N ASN A 58 12.00 7.18 -9.12
CA ASN A 58 12.99 7.74 -10.01
C ASN A 58 13.91 8.74 -9.32
N GLY A 59 14.26 8.41 -8.08
CA GLY A 59 15.20 9.25 -7.33
C GLY A 59 14.57 10.41 -6.62
N LYS A 60 13.29 10.63 -6.77
CA LYS A 60 12.62 11.74 -6.11
C LYS A 60 11.65 11.21 -5.07
N SER A 61 11.60 11.87 -3.93
CA SER A 61 10.79 11.43 -2.80
C SER A 61 9.50 12.23 -2.74
N TYR A 62 8.41 11.52 -2.44
CA TYR A 62 7.09 12.12 -2.35
C TYR A 62 6.42 11.62 -1.10
N PHE A 63 5.76 12.49 -0.37
CA PHE A 63 4.91 12.02 0.72
C PHE A 63 3.70 11.31 0.12
N VAL A 64 3.26 10.26 0.80
CA VAL A 64 2.14 9.47 0.32
C VAL A 64 0.85 10.04 0.89
N ASP A 65 -0.12 10.23 0.02
CA ASP A 65 -1.46 10.61 0.41
C ASP A 65 -2.37 9.40 0.25
N LYS A 66 -3.36 9.27 1.10
CA LYS A 66 -4.35 8.21 1.08
C LYS A 66 -3.88 6.90 1.68
N ALA A 67 -2.72 6.87 2.31
CA ALA A 67 -2.29 5.75 3.12
C ALA A 67 -1.47 6.29 4.25
N ASN A 68 -1.56 5.65 5.40
CA ASN A 68 -0.90 6.11 6.60
C ASN A 68 0.20 5.14 6.98
N ILE A 69 1.29 5.67 7.49
CA ILE A 69 2.44 4.85 7.84
C ILE A 69 2.09 3.79 8.88
N ASP A 70 1.12 4.08 9.74
CA ASP A 70 0.75 3.14 10.79
C ASP A 70 -0.08 1.98 10.28
N GLU A 71 -0.49 1.99 9.05
CA GLU A 71 -1.29 0.91 8.50
C GLU A 71 -0.45 -0.31 8.16
N PHE A 72 0.86 -0.20 8.23
CA PHE A 72 1.74 -1.27 7.79
C PHE A 72 2.61 -1.80 8.93
N GLY A 73 2.12 -1.73 10.14
CA GLY A 73 2.82 -2.25 11.28
C GLY A 73 3.53 -1.16 12.05
N ASP A 74 4.31 -1.56 13.04
CA ASP A 74 4.99 -0.62 13.91
C ASP A 74 6.15 0.02 13.18
N ALA A 75 6.07 1.31 12.93
CA ALA A 75 7.11 2.01 12.20
C ALA A 75 8.43 2.03 12.96
N HIS A 76 8.40 1.85 14.27
CA HIS A 76 9.62 1.85 15.08
C HIS A 76 10.22 0.46 15.26
N ALA A 77 9.60 -0.58 14.72
CA ALA A 77 10.19 -1.91 14.78
C ALA A 77 11.47 -1.96 13.96
N ASN A 78 12.25 -3.00 14.11
CA ASN A 78 13.52 -3.11 13.40
C ASN A 78 13.36 -2.96 11.90
N GLU A 79 12.30 -3.48 11.36
CA GLU A 79 12.06 -3.36 9.93
C GLU A 79 10.92 -2.42 9.63
N GLY A 80 10.57 -1.58 10.58
CA GLY A 80 9.56 -0.57 10.38
C GLY A 80 10.11 0.59 9.56
N PHE A 81 9.22 1.43 9.10
CA PHE A 81 9.59 2.50 8.18
C PHE A 81 10.51 3.55 8.80
N CYS A 82 10.52 3.69 10.12
CA CYS A 82 11.44 4.64 10.73
C CYS A 82 12.87 4.13 10.73
N ASN A 83 13.04 2.83 10.63
CA ASN A 83 14.36 2.22 10.73
C ASN A 83 14.85 1.59 9.44
N ALA A 84 14.00 1.45 8.47
CA ALA A 84 14.37 0.73 7.26
C ALA A 84 13.64 1.28 6.06
N ILE A 85 14.29 1.19 4.92
CA ILE A 85 13.66 1.47 3.65
C ILE A 85 13.16 0.14 3.10
N ARG A 86 11.88 0.08 2.77
CA ARG A 86 11.25 -1.15 2.34
C ARG A 86 10.82 -1.03 0.89
N LYS A 87 10.58 -2.14 0.27
CA LYS A 87 10.06 -2.13 -1.09
C LYS A 87 8.56 -2.28 -1.06
N ALA A 88 7.89 -1.64 -1.97
CA ALA A 88 6.44 -1.73 -2.06
C ALA A 88 6.02 -1.68 -3.51
N LYS A 89 4.92 -2.36 -3.81
CA LYS A 89 4.27 -2.21 -5.09
C LYS A 89 3.17 -1.21 -4.93
N VAL A 90 3.11 -0.26 -5.83
CA VAL A 90 2.15 0.83 -5.67
C VAL A 90 1.52 1.18 -7.00
N GLN A 91 0.31 1.71 -6.91
CA GLN A 91 -0.35 2.37 -8.03
C GLN A 91 -0.85 3.70 -7.51
N GLY A 92 -0.81 4.71 -8.32
CA GLY A 92 -1.28 6.02 -7.92
C GLY A 92 -0.81 7.08 -8.87
N GLU A 93 -0.93 8.33 -8.44
CA GLU A 93 -0.57 9.46 -9.26
C GLU A 93 0.23 10.46 -8.47
N ILE A 94 1.16 11.11 -9.13
CA ILE A 94 1.89 12.19 -8.52
C ILE A 94 1.08 13.45 -8.71
N VAL A 95 0.72 14.09 -7.61
CA VAL A 95 -0.04 15.32 -7.65
C VAL A 95 0.74 16.33 -6.83
N GLY A 96 1.40 17.26 -7.52
CA GLY A 96 2.26 18.20 -6.85
C GLY A 96 3.45 17.47 -6.25
N ASP A 97 3.64 17.61 -4.95
CA ASP A 97 4.75 16.96 -4.27
C ASP A 97 4.31 15.72 -3.51
N LYS A 98 3.15 15.19 -3.84
CA LYS A 98 2.63 14.01 -3.17
C LYS A 98 2.33 12.90 -4.14
N PHE A 99 2.40 11.70 -3.64
CA PHE A 99 1.97 10.53 -4.40
C PHE A 99 0.64 10.10 -3.82
N VAL A 100 -0.42 10.26 -4.59
CA VAL A 100 -1.75 9.88 -4.16
C VAL A 100 -1.93 8.43 -4.52
N VAL A 101 -1.85 7.58 -3.52
CA VAL A 101 -1.78 6.15 -3.75
C VAL A 101 -3.18 5.56 -3.90
N SER A 102 -3.33 4.67 -4.85
CA SER A 102 -4.55 3.91 -5.00
C SER A 102 -4.35 2.44 -4.67
N TYR A 103 -3.14 1.99 -4.63
CA TYR A 103 -2.82 0.61 -4.23
C TYR A 103 -1.43 0.62 -3.62
N PHE A 104 -1.29 -0.06 -2.50
CA PHE A 104 -0.01 -0.13 -1.82
C PHE A 104 0.12 -1.52 -1.20
N GLU A 105 1.16 -2.21 -1.58
CA GLU A 105 1.43 -3.53 -1.04
C GLU A 105 2.87 -3.55 -0.57
N LEU A 106 3.08 -3.71 0.73
CA LEU A 106 4.42 -3.80 1.28
C LEU A 106 4.99 -5.16 0.96
N LEU A 107 6.17 -5.18 0.39
CA LEU A 107 6.78 -6.43 -0.01
C LEU A 107 7.68 -6.94 1.10
N ASN A 108 7.83 -8.25 1.14
CA ASN A 108 8.78 -8.83 2.05
C ASN A 108 10.18 -8.56 1.54
N LYS A 109 11.13 -8.61 2.45
CA LYS A 109 12.47 -8.36 2.08
C LYS A 109 13.03 -9.37 1.17
#